data_688e0e1d6e3a5f0068de6f1265fc86ef
#
_entry.id   688e0e1d6e3a5f0068de6f1265fc86ef
#
_cell.length_a   1.000
_cell.length_b   1.000
_cell.length_c   1.000
_cell.angle_alpha   90.00
_cell.angle_beta   90.00
_cell.angle_gamma   90.00
#
_symmetry.space_group_name_H-M   'P 1'
#
loop_
_entity.id
_entity.type
_entity.pdbx_description
1 polymer ?
#
loop_
_entity_poly.entity_id
_entity_poly.type
_entity_poly.pdbx_seq_one_letter_code
_entity_poly.pdbx_strand_id
1 'polypeptide(L)'
;MFLRTAALVATALLATALATTTPAAAFETYKVVGVPAGDKLVVREEPQEGGALADWKEVASIPANATSVLGTGRSKEISKQRWSEVSVGGVTGWVNARFLAVADLPPDLKEATFDCFGTEPFWGVTLGPNEGEFSDPESKTALTIEQIQPAMARLFPLLYRLKNAKGQSLRATVTHQTYCTDGMSDYDYAFEVLLSDDEAFHQGCCFIKR
;
A
#
# COMPACT_ATOMS: atom_id res chain seq x y z
N MET A 1 -8.46 80.59 8.70
CA MET A 1 -8.31 79.52 9.70
C MET A 1 -8.81 78.24 9.04
N PHE A 2 -7.89 77.49 8.41
CA PHE A 2 -8.25 76.28 7.59
C PHE A 2 -7.81 75.09 8.41
N LEU A 3 -8.78 74.26 8.85
CA LEU A 3 -8.53 72.97 9.43
C LEU A 3 -8.28 71.92 8.24
N ARG A 4 -7.12 71.31 8.29
CA ARG A 4 -6.82 70.15 7.45
C ARG A 4 -7.13 68.89 8.25
N THR A 5 -8.13 68.14 7.80
CA THR A 5 -8.41 66.79 8.25
C THR A 5 -7.49 65.82 7.52
N ALA A 6 -6.63 65.10 8.25
CA ALA A 6 -5.82 64.00 7.74
C ALA A 6 -6.61 62.71 7.83
N ALA A 7 -6.84 62.07 6.71
CA ALA A 7 -7.44 60.71 6.63
C ALA A 7 -6.34 59.66 6.78
N LEU A 8 -6.41 58.86 7.84
CA LEU A 8 -5.56 57.67 8.01
C LEU A 8 -6.16 56.51 7.17
N VAL A 9 -5.40 56.07 6.14
CA VAL A 9 -5.72 54.86 5.40
C VAL A 9 -5.05 53.70 6.12
N ALA A 10 -5.86 52.83 6.74
CA ALA A 10 -5.40 51.57 7.33
C ALA A 10 -5.33 50.48 6.25
N THR A 11 -4.13 50.12 5.85
CA THR A 11 -3.87 48.98 4.96
C THR A 11 -3.92 47.68 5.79
N ALA A 12 -4.98 46.89 5.59
CA ALA A 12 -5.10 45.56 6.16
C ALA A 12 -4.25 44.58 5.29
N LEU A 13 -3.17 44.05 5.86
CA LEU A 13 -2.41 42.94 5.28
C LEU A 13 -3.21 41.64 5.50
N LEU A 14 -3.81 41.11 4.43
CA LEU A 14 -4.32 39.75 4.44
C LEU A 14 -3.12 38.79 4.39
N ALA A 15 -2.81 38.13 5.48
CA ALA A 15 -1.89 37.00 5.52
C ALA A 15 -2.61 35.77 4.97
N THR A 16 -2.34 35.42 3.70
CA THR A 16 -2.73 34.14 3.11
C THR A 16 -1.91 33.03 3.77
N ALA A 17 -2.51 32.29 4.69
CA ALA A 17 -1.94 31.05 5.19
C ALA A 17 -1.90 30.03 4.05
N LEU A 18 -0.72 29.77 3.51
CA LEU A 18 -0.51 28.59 2.66
C LEU A 18 -0.72 27.34 3.55
N ALA A 19 -1.86 26.69 3.36
CA ALA A 19 -2.07 25.35 3.89
C ALA A 19 -1.07 24.44 3.18
N THR A 20 0.00 24.06 3.86
CA THR A 20 0.88 22.98 3.42
C THR A 20 0.07 21.68 3.54
N THR A 21 -0.52 21.24 2.43
CA THR A 21 -1.03 19.88 2.31
C THR A 21 0.16 18.96 2.42
N THR A 22 0.37 18.38 3.59
CA THR A 22 1.22 17.19 3.72
C THR A 22 0.69 16.16 2.72
N PRO A 23 1.51 15.67 1.76
CA PRO A 23 1.07 14.57 0.92
C PRO A 23 0.65 13.43 1.86
N ALA A 24 -0.55 12.89 1.66
CA ALA A 24 -0.97 11.67 2.31
C ALA A 24 0.15 10.65 2.10
N ALA A 25 0.66 10.08 3.20
CA ALA A 25 1.75 9.12 3.14
C ALA A 25 1.30 7.97 2.22
N ALA A 26 1.87 7.93 1.03
CA ALA A 26 1.59 6.86 0.09
C ALA A 26 2.20 5.58 0.66
N PHE A 27 1.45 4.50 0.61
CA PHE A 27 1.98 3.17 0.90
C PHE A 27 3.08 2.88 -0.13
N GLU A 28 4.29 2.76 0.34
CA GLU A 28 5.44 2.44 -0.50
C GLU A 28 5.79 0.98 -0.34
N THR A 29 5.99 0.30 -1.45
CA THR A 29 6.60 -1.03 -1.46
C THR A 29 8.11 -0.85 -1.54
N TYR A 30 8.84 -1.54 -0.68
CA TYR A 30 10.29 -1.46 -0.61
C TYR A 30 10.96 -2.78 -1.01
N LYS A 31 12.20 -2.66 -1.50
CA LYS A 31 13.17 -3.75 -1.59
C LYS A 31 14.22 -3.57 -0.51
N VAL A 32 14.73 -4.67 0.03
CA VAL A 32 15.84 -4.64 0.98
C VAL A 32 17.13 -4.37 0.23
N VAL A 33 17.95 -3.46 0.75
CA VAL A 33 19.26 -3.10 0.21
C VAL A 33 20.30 -3.04 1.33
N GLY A 34 21.58 -3.24 0.97
CA GLY A 34 22.69 -3.10 1.94
C GLY A 34 22.75 -4.14 3.05
N VAL A 35 21.96 -5.19 2.96
CA VAL A 35 22.03 -6.37 3.86
C VAL A 35 22.81 -7.46 3.13
N PRO A 36 23.86 -8.05 3.77
CA PRO A 36 24.66 -9.11 3.16
C PRO A 36 23.81 -10.33 2.76
N ALA A 37 24.22 -11.01 1.68
CA ALA A 37 23.54 -12.24 1.27
C ALA A 37 23.62 -13.30 2.38
N GLY A 38 22.48 -13.90 2.70
CA GLY A 38 22.36 -14.89 3.77
C GLY A 38 22.06 -14.29 5.17
N ASP A 39 22.09 -12.98 5.29
CA ASP A 39 21.67 -12.25 6.49
C ASP A 39 20.21 -11.78 6.36
N LYS A 40 19.67 -11.17 7.41
CA LYS A 40 18.29 -10.71 7.50
C LYS A 40 18.23 -9.28 8.03
N LEU A 41 17.28 -8.50 7.50
CA LEU A 41 16.92 -7.23 8.09
C LEU A 41 15.97 -7.48 9.27
N VAL A 42 16.39 -7.08 10.45
CA VAL A 42 15.58 -7.24 11.67
C VAL A 42 14.48 -6.20 11.71
N VAL A 43 13.25 -6.65 11.97
CA VAL A 43 12.08 -5.80 12.26
C VAL A 43 11.91 -5.73 13.77
N ARG A 44 11.82 -4.52 14.30
CA ARG A 44 11.78 -4.27 15.75
C ARG A 44 10.44 -3.65 16.14
N GLU A 45 10.09 -3.78 17.41
CA GLU A 45 9.01 -2.98 17.99
C GLU A 45 9.30 -1.48 17.85
N GLU A 46 8.34 -0.64 18.20
CA GLU A 46 8.51 0.81 18.03
C GLU A 46 9.75 1.33 18.76
N PRO A 47 10.71 1.93 18.01
CA PRO A 47 11.94 2.42 18.58
C PRO A 47 11.71 3.65 19.46
N GLN A 48 12.41 3.72 20.59
CA GLN A 48 12.29 4.80 21.56
C GLN A 48 13.54 5.68 21.59
N GLU A 49 13.34 6.97 21.80
CA GLU A 49 14.43 7.92 21.96
C GLU A 49 15.27 7.55 23.19
N GLY A 50 16.61 7.54 23.02
CA GLY A 50 17.54 7.22 24.09
C GLY A 50 17.71 5.74 24.42
N GLY A 51 16.95 4.84 23.81
CA GLY A 51 17.12 3.40 23.94
C GLY A 51 18.30 2.87 23.13
N ALA A 52 19.02 1.88 23.64
CA ALA A 52 20.01 1.17 22.85
C ALA A 52 19.30 0.23 21.85
N LEU A 53 19.84 0.12 20.63
CA LEU A 53 19.26 -0.75 19.60
C LEU A 53 19.10 -2.22 20.07
N ALA A 54 20.00 -2.68 20.95
CA ALA A 54 19.95 -4.02 21.50
C ALA A 54 18.76 -4.27 22.43
N ASP A 55 18.18 -3.21 22.99
CA ASP A 55 17.06 -3.30 23.92
C ASP A 55 15.70 -3.36 23.20
N TRP A 56 15.68 -3.05 21.91
CA TRP A 56 14.43 -3.05 21.13
C TRP A 56 14.13 -4.47 20.67
N LYS A 57 13.00 -4.95 21.11
CA LYS A 57 12.55 -6.31 20.83
C LYS A 57 12.45 -6.57 19.32
N GLU A 58 13.02 -7.68 18.89
CA GLU A 58 12.83 -8.21 17.55
C GLU A 58 11.43 -8.84 17.46
N VAL A 59 10.64 -8.40 16.47
CA VAL A 59 9.27 -8.89 16.25
C VAL A 59 9.15 -9.70 14.97
N ALA A 60 10.01 -9.44 13.99
CA ALA A 60 10.09 -10.20 12.73
C ALA A 60 11.46 -10.02 12.06
N SER A 61 11.68 -10.70 10.95
CA SER A 61 12.85 -10.50 10.10
C SER A 61 12.50 -10.62 8.62
N ILE A 62 13.23 -9.87 7.78
CA ILE A 62 13.04 -9.80 6.35
C ILE A 62 14.28 -10.35 5.65
N PRO A 63 14.16 -11.27 4.68
CA PRO A 63 15.30 -11.75 3.91
C PRO A 63 16.04 -10.62 3.18
N ALA A 64 17.37 -10.72 3.08
CA ALA A 64 18.21 -9.73 2.40
C ALA A 64 17.83 -9.49 0.93
N ASN A 65 17.24 -10.47 0.28
CA ASN A 65 16.78 -10.41 -1.12
C ASN A 65 15.29 -10.06 -1.27
N ALA A 66 14.62 -9.64 -0.21
CA ALA A 66 13.20 -9.27 -0.30
C ALA A 66 13.01 -8.04 -1.20
N THR A 67 12.04 -8.13 -2.08
CA THR A 67 11.73 -7.10 -3.09
C THR A 67 10.33 -6.53 -2.94
N SER A 68 9.58 -6.97 -1.92
CA SER A 68 8.20 -6.58 -1.70
C SER A 68 7.94 -6.49 -0.19
N VAL A 69 8.42 -5.42 0.41
CA VAL A 69 8.19 -5.09 1.81
C VAL A 69 7.20 -3.94 1.85
N LEU A 70 6.07 -4.13 2.51
CA LEU A 70 5.05 -3.09 2.60
C LEU A 70 5.42 -2.06 3.66
N GLY A 71 5.50 -0.80 3.26
CA GLY A 71 5.57 0.32 4.19
C GLY A 71 4.18 0.73 4.65
N THR A 72 4.03 1.11 5.91
CA THR A 72 2.77 1.68 6.42
C THR A 72 2.62 3.16 6.10
N GLY A 73 3.65 3.76 5.49
CA GLY A 73 3.73 5.20 5.30
C GLY A 73 4.16 5.97 6.56
N ARG A 74 4.27 5.31 7.72
CA ARG A 74 4.78 5.92 8.94
C ARG A 74 6.30 5.89 8.98
N SER A 75 6.89 7.01 9.36
CA SER A 75 8.33 7.09 9.59
C SER A 75 8.62 8.07 10.73
N LYS A 76 9.73 7.86 11.41
CA LYS A 76 10.24 8.79 12.42
C LYS A 76 11.76 8.85 12.41
N GLU A 77 12.30 9.92 12.94
CA GLU A 77 13.74 10.07 13.15
C GLU A 77 14.08 9.80 14.62
N ILE A 78 15.02 8.91 14.85
CA ILE A 78 15.53 8.57 16.18
C ILE A 78 17.05 8.56 16.11
N SER A 79 17.68 9.33 16.98
CA SER A 79 19.15 9.43 17.05
C SER A 79 19.78 9.72 15.67
N LYS A 80 19.17 10.65 14.90
CA LYS A 80 19.58 11.06 13.55
C LYS A 80 19.50 9.93 12.50
N GLN A 81 18.74 8.91 12.77
CA GLN A 81 18.46 7.82 11.83
C GLN A 81 16.98 7.76 11.55
N ARG A 82 16.64 7.66 10.27
CA ARG A 82 15.25 7.48 9.86
C ARG A 82 14.83 6.02 10.02
N TRP A 83 13.71 5.81 10.65
CA TRP A 83 13.06 4.52 10.82
C TRP A 83 11.73 4.54 10.08
N SER A 84 11.47 3.47 9.34
CA SER A 84 10.20 3.28 8.63
C SER A 84 9.47 2.09 9.22
N GLU A 85 8.16 2.27 9.38
CA GLU A 85 7.29 1.19 9.80
C GLU A 85 6.92 0.34 8.58
N VAL A 86 7.01 -0.97 8.75
CA VAL A 86 6.73 -1.96 7.70
C VAL A 86 5.80 -3.05 8.23
N SER A 87 5.05 -3.68 7.33
CA SER A 87 4.21 -4.83 7.63
C SER A 87 4.81 -6.08 6.98
N VAL A 88 5.11 -7.08 7.78
CA VAL A 88 5.80 -8.30 7.35
C VAL A 88 5.23 -9.51 8.08
N GLY A 89 4.68 -10.46 7.33
CA GLY A 89 4.25 -11.73 7.89
C GLY A 89 3.20 -11.61 9.02
N GLY A 90 2.33 -10.58 8.98
CA GLY A 90 1.31 -10.33 10.00
C GLY A 90 1.81 -9.52 11.20
N VAL A 91 2.99 -8.98 11.09
CA VAL A 91 3.59 -8.18 12.15
C VAL A 91 3.94 -6.81 11.61
N THR A 92 3.46 -5.76 12.26
CA THR A 92 3.90 -4.39 12.01
C THR A 92 5.06 -4.07 12.94
N GLY A 93 6.09 -3.46 12.38
CA GLY A 93 7.26 -3.07 13.15
C GLY A 93 8.17 -2.13 12.37
N TRP A 94 9.30 -1.80 12.95
CA TRP A 94 10.19 -0.75 12.48
C TRP A 94 11.51 -1.30 11.99
N VAL A 95 11.97 -0.77 10.87
CA VAL A 95 13.30 -1.04 10.31
C VAL A 95 14.03 0.26 10.05
N ASN A 96 15.35 0.22 10.11
CA ASN A 96 16.14 1.39 9.74
C ASN A 96 15.99 1.64 8.22
N ALA A 97 15.51 2.82 7.85
CA ALA A 97 15.16 3.18 6.47
C ALA A 97 16.34 3.11 5.49
N ARG A 98 17.60 3.15 5.98
CA ARG A 98 18.78 3.00 5.13
C ARG A 98 18.87 1.65 4.41
N PHE A 99 18.16 0.64 4.93
CA PHE A 99 18.10 -0.70 4.36
C PHE A 99 16.91 -0.90 3.43
N LEU A 100 16.14 0.16 3.18
CA LEU A 100 15.00 0.15 2.28
C LEU A 100 15.27 1.05 1.08
N ALA A 101 14.97 0.56 -0.11
CA ALA A 101 14.84 1.38 -1.30
C ALA A 101 13.44 1.17 -1.86
N VAL A 102 12.82 2.21 -2.39
CA VAL A 102 11.52 2.08 -3.06
C VAL A 102 11.65 0.99 -4.12
N ALA A 103 10.77 0.02 -4.08
CA ALA A 103 10.74 -1.03 -5.08
C ALA A 103 10.24 -0.42 -6.38
N ASP A 104 10.97 -0.67 -7.47
CA ASP A 104 10.45 -0.39 -8.78
C ASP A 104 9.20 -1.24 -8.96
N LEU A 105 8.02 -0.62 -9.04
CA LEU A 105 6.84 -1.32 -9.51
C LEU A 105 7.16 -1.85 -10.91
N PRO A 106 6.69 -3.06 -11.27
CA PRO A 106 6.88 -3.54 -12.62
C PRO A 106 6.50 -2.43 -13.61
N PRO A 107 7.29 -2.16 -14.64
CA PRO A 107 7.04 -1.09 -15.61
C PRO A 107 5.63 -1.16 -16.22
N ASP A 108 5.07 -2.37 -16.29
CA ASP A 108 3.68 -2.63 -16.66
C ASP A 108 3.01 -3.46 -15.55
N LEU A 109 2.13 -2.80 -14.77
CA LEU A 109 1.35 -3.47 -13.72
C LEU A 109 0.38 -4.53 -14.27
N LYS A 110 0.17 -4.58 -15.58
CA LYS A 110 -0.62 -5.62 -16.23
C LYS A 110 0.08 -6.98 -16.20
N GLU A 111 1.41 -6.98 -16.04
CA GLU A 111 2.21 -8.20 -15.86
C GLU A 111 2.28 -8.64 -14.39
N ALA A 112 1.77 -7.83 -13.46
CA ALA A 112 1.75 -8.20 -12.05
C ALA A 112 0.64 -9.23 -11.78
N THR A 113 0.92 -10.14 -10.85
CA THR A 113 -0.11 -11.02 -10.28
C THR A 113 -0.52 -10.47 -8.93
N PHE A 114 -1.80 -10.12 -8.80
CA PHE A 114 -2.39 -9.73 -7.52
C PHE A 114 -3.03 -10.94 -6.87
N ASP A 115 -2.75 -11.14 -5.59
CA ASP A 115 -3.44 -12.10 -4.74
C ASP A 115 -4.34 -11.30 -3.80
N CYS A 116 -5.65 -11.45 -3.97
CA CYS A 116 -6.66 -10.64 -3.31
C CYS A 116 -7.60 -11.52 -2.51
N PHE A 117 -8.14 -11.00 -1.42
CA PHE A 117 -9.01 -11.78 -0.54
C PHE A 117 -9.90 -10.87 0.30
N GLY A 118 -10.99 -11.46 0.81
CA GLY A 118 -11.90 -10.89 1.78
C GLY A 118 -12.32 -11.93 2.81
N THR A 119 -12.88 -11.46 3.92
CA THR A 119 -13.07 -12.28 5.11
C THR A 119 -14.53 -12.54 5.51
N GLU A 120 -15.50 -11.78 4.96
CA GLU A 120 -16.92 -11.96 5.30
C GLU A 120 -17.83 -11.85 4.07
N PRO A 121 -18.14 -12.96 3.41
CA PRO A 121 -17.62 -14.32 3.59
C PRO A 121 -16.16 -14.44 3.16
N PHE A 122 -15.48 -15.54 3.53
CA PHE A 122 -14.13 -15.81 3.03
C PHE A 122 -14.15 -16.07 1.52
N TRP A 123 -13.33 -15.33 0.80
CA TRP A 123 -13.11 -15.53 -0.63
C TRP A 123 -11.71 -15.06 -1.00
N GLY A 124 -11.23 -15.52 -2.15
CA GLY A 124 -9.97 -15.07 -2.72
C GLY A 124 -10.07 -14.98 -4.24
N VAL A 125 -9.28 -14.09 -4.82
CA VAL A 125 -9.08 -14.04 -6.27
C VAL A 125 -7.62 -13.74 -6.59
N THR A 126 -7.03 -14.59 -7.43
CA THR A 126 -5.73 -14.31 -8.03
C THR A 126 -5.98 -13.69 -9.41
N LEU A 127 -5.33 -12.56 -9.67
CA LEU A 127 -5.44 -11.81 -10.92
C LEU A 127 -4.04 -11.72 -11.56
N GLY A 128 -3.75 -12.63 -12.47
CA GLY A 128 -2.52 -12.62 -13.26
C GLY A 128 -2.67 -11.84 -14.58
N PRO A 129 -1.65 -11.87 -15.44
CA PRO A 129 -1.69 -11.19 -16.74
C PRO A 129 -2.65 -11.82 -17.75
N ASN A 130 -2.85 -13.14 -17.70
CA ASN A 130 -3.65 -13.88 -18.68
C ASN A 130 -4.72 -14.77 -18.04
N GLU A 131 -4.51 -15.18 -16.82
CA GLU A 131 -5.36 -16.10 -16.09
C GLU A 131 -5.52 -15.67 -14.64
N GLY A 132 -6.57 -16.14 -14.01
CA GLY A 132 -6.86 -15.95 -12.60
C GLY A 132 -7.62 -17.14 -12.03
N GLU A 133 -7.85 -17.10 -10.74
CA GLU A 133 -8.65 -18.08 -10.02
C GLU A 133 -9.46 -17.36 -8.96
N PHE A 134 -10.77 -17.57 -8.92
CA PHE A 134 -11.62 -17.24 -7.79
C PHE A 134 -11.73 -18.46 -6.88
N SER A 135 -11.66 -18.24 -5.59
CA SER A 135 -11.82 -19.29 -4.59
C SER A 135 -12.72 -18.84 -3.44
N ASP A 136 -13.51 -19.75 -2.95
CA ASP A 136 -14.24 -19.66 -1.71
C ASP A 136 -14.00 -20.96 -0.90
N PRO A 137 -14.52 -21.11 0.34
CA PRO A 137 -14.29 -22.32 1.14
C PRO A 137 -14.78 -23.62 0.49
N GLU A 138 -15.69 -23.55 -0.47
CA GLU A 138 -16.35 -24.71 -1.08
C GLU A 138 -15.79 -25.02 -2.47
N SER A 139 -15.25 -24.03 -3.19
CA SER A 139 -14.93 -24.15 -4.61
C SER A 139 -13.74 -23.32 -5.07
N LYS A 140 -13.21 -23.71 -6.22
CA LYS A 140 -12.26 -22.95 -7.01
C LYS A 140 -12.74 -22.82 -8.44
N THR A 141 -12.69 -21.63 -8.98
CA THR A 141 -13.16 -21.34 -10.33
C THR A 141 -12.06 -20.64 -11.11
N ALA A 142 -11.60 -21.30 -12.18
CA ALA A 142 -10.63 -20.70 -13.11
C ALA A 142 -11.26 -19.51 -13.85
N LEU A 143 -10.47 -18.45 -13.99
CA LEU A 143 -10.86 -17.22 -14.66
C LEU A 143 -9.91 -16.95 -15.83
N THR A 144 -10.49 -16.56 -16.95
CA THR A 144 -9.74 -16.03 -18.10
C THR A 144 -9.74 -14.52 -18.02
N ILE A 145 -8.58 -13.89 -18.14
CA ILE A 145 -8.44 -12.45 -18.22
C ILE A 145 -8.65 -12.02 -19.66
N GLU A 146 -9.75 -11.32 -19.93
CA GLU A 146 -10.06 -10.82 -21.28
C GLU A 146 -9.38 -9.46 -21.53
N GLN A 147 -9.25 -8.65 -20.50
CA GLN A 147 -8.66 -7.33 -20.60
C GLN A 147 -8.15 -6.83 -19.24
N ILE A 148 -7.00 -6.16 -19.27
CA ILE A 148 -6.49 -5.35 -18.16
C ILE A 148 -6.36 -3.92 -18.66
N GLN A 149 -7.03 -2.99 -18.00
CA GLN A 149 -7.06 -1.60 -18.41
C GLN A 149 -6.78 -0.67 -17.23
N PRO A 150 -5.69 0.11 -17.26
CA PRO A 150 -5.48 1.16 -16.28
C PRO A 150 -6.44 2.33 -16.53
N ALA A 151 -6.69 3.12 -15.51
CA ALA A 151 -7.40 4.38 -15.65
C ALA A 151 -6.63 5.33 -16.58
N MET A 152 -7.36 6.23 -17.24
CA MET A 152 -6.76 7.16 -18.21
C MET A 152 -5.66 8.00 -17.56
N ALA A 153 -4.46 7.98 -18.16
CA ALA A 153 -3.28 8.71 -17.72
C ALA A 153 -2.83 8.41 -16.27
N ARG A 154 -3.18 7.22 -15.74
CA ARG A 154 -2.80 6.78 -14.40
C ARG A 154 -2.42 5.30 -14.42
N LEU A 155 -1.60 4.87 -13.45
CA LEU A 155 -1.30 3.46 -13.25
C LEU A 155 -2.47 2.72 -12.57
N PHE A 156 -3.16 3.39 -11.67
CA PHE A 156 -4.32 2.88 -10.94
C PHE A 156 -5.52 3.83 -11.06
N PRO A 157 -6.75 3.31 -10.87
CA PRO A 157 -7.11 1.89 -10.71
C PRO A 157 -6.89 1.06 -11.99
N LEU A 158 -6.69 -0.26 -11.79
CA LEU A 158 -6.65 -1.25 -12.87
C LEU A 158 -8.01 -1.94 -12.94
N LEU A 159 -8.63 -1.95 -14.11
CA LEU A 159 -9.84 -2.70 -14.39
C LEU A 159 -9.47 -4.02 -15.08
N TYR A 160 -9.84 -5.12 -14.46
CA TYR A 160 -9.82 -6.48 -15.03
C TYR A 160 -11.21 -6.84 -15.53
N ARG A 161 -11.29 -7.31 -16.77
CA ARG A 161 -12.47 -7.98 -17.31
C ARG A 161 -12.17 -9.46 -17.40
N LEU A 162 -13.03 -10.26 -16.78
CA LEU A 162 -12.80 -11.67 -16.56
C LEU A 162 -14.00 -12.49 -17.03
N LYS A 163 -13.73 -13.74 -17.39
CA LYS A 163 -14.76 -14.75 -17.61
C LYS A 163 -14.42 -16.04 -16.88
N ASN A 164 -15.45 -16.67 -16.30
CA ASN A 164 -15.32 -18.03 -15.80
C ASN A 164 -15.59 -19.08 -16.89
N ALA A 165 -15.36 -20.34 -16.57
CA ALA A 165 -15.57 -21.46 -17.50
C ALA A 165 -17.03 -21.61 -17.99
N LYS A 166 -18.00 -21.02 -17.27
CA LYS A 166 -19.42 -21.00 -17.66
C LYS A 166 -19.78 -19.82 -18.58
N GLY A 167 -18.80 -18.96 -18.88
CA GLY A 167 -19.00 -17.77 -19.69
C GLY A 167 -19.57 -16.57 -18.95
N GLN A 168 -19.73 -16.65 -17.63
CA GLN A 168 -20.16 -15.50 -16.83
C GLN A 168 -19.05 -14.47 -16.75
N SER A 169 -19.43 -13.20 -16.92
CA SER A 169 -18.50 -12.06 -16.88
C SER A 169 -18.34 -11.56 -15.45
N LEU A 170 -17.09 -11.31 -15.07
CA LEU A 170 -16.73 -10.66 -13.81
C LEU A 170 -15.92 -9.41 -14.08
N ARG A 171 -15.90 -8.51 -13.14
CA ARG A 171 -15.06 -7.31 -13.16
C ARG A 171 -14.35 -7.18 -11.83
N ALA A 172 -13.03 -6.99 -11.87
CA ALA A 172 -12.26 -6.64 -10.71
C ALA A 172 -11.61 -5.28 -10.92
N THR A 173 -11.72 -4.39 -9.95
CA THR A 173 -11.04 -3.10 -9.95
C THR A 173 -10.04 -3.10 -8.82
N VAL A 174 -8.75 -3.06 -9.16
CA VAL A 174 -7.67 -2.98 -8.17
C VAL A 174 -7.23 -1.53 -8.03
N THR A 175 -7.29 -1.01 -6.82
CA THR A 175 -6.88 0.36 -6.45
C THR A 175 -5.66 0.33 -5.55
N HIS A 176 -4.72 1.24 -5.76
CA HIS A 176 -3.67 1.49 -4.79
C HIS A 176 -4.25 2.34 -3.65
N GLN A 177 -4.20 1.82 -2.44
CA GLN A 177 -4.72 2.46 -1.24
C GLN A 177 -3.58 2.86 -0.31
N THR A 178 -3.83 3.86 0.52
CA THR A 178 -2.92 4.18 1.62
C THR A 178 -2.93 3.07 2.67
N TYR A 179 -4.07 2.36 2.78
CA TYR A 179 -4.29 1.37 3.79
C TYR A 179 -5.52 0.52 3.43
N CYS A 180 -5.35 -0.79 3.34
CA CYS A 180 -6.44 -1.77 3.26
C CYS A 180 -6.23 -2.81 4.36
N THR A 181 -7.27 -3.11 5.13
CA THR A 181 -7.26 -4.15 6.15
C THR A 181 -8.36 -5.17 5.88
N ASP A 182 -8.07 -6.43 6.14
CA ASP A 182 -9.04 -7.53 6.06
C ASP A 182 -9.93 -7.64 7.31
N GLY A 183 -9.67 -6.81 8.33
CA GLY A 183 -10.42 -6.79 9.58
C GLY A 183 -10.17 -7.97 10.51
N MET A 184 -9.32 -8.93 10.13
CA MET A 184 -9.04 -10.14 10.90
C MET A 184 -7.57 -10.36 11.20
N SER A 185 -6.69 -10.00 10.27
CA SER A 185 -5.25 -10.03 10.47
C SER A 185 -4.74 -8.64 10.88
N ASP A 186 -3.55 -8.60 11.44
CA ASP A 186 -2.85 -7.35 11.72
C ASP A 186 -2.11 -6.81 10.48
N TYR A 187 -2.48 -7.30 9.27
CA TYR A 187 -1.84 -6.87 8.04
C TYR A 187 -2.45 -5.59 7.49
N ASP A 188 -1.55 -4.74 7.00
CA ASP A 188 -1.87 -3.62 6.14
C ASP A 188 -1.47 -3.96 4.71
N TYR A 189 -2.42 -3.83 3.79
CA TYR A 189 -2.21 -4.14 2.38
C TYR A 189 -2.22 -2.87 1.55
N ALA A 190 -1.36 -2.83 0.53
CA ALA A 190 -1.21 -1.65 -0.33
C ALA A 190 -2.30 -1.54 -1.41
N PHE A 191 -3.14 -2.55 -1.55
CA PHE A 191 -4.14 -2.57 -2.61
C PHE A 191 -5.49 -3.04 -2.08
N GLU A 192 -6.53 -2.46 -2.66
CA GLU A 192 -7.91 -2.88 -2.49
C GLU A 192 -8.42 -3.45 -3.80
N VAL A 193 -9.29 -4.44 -3.74
CA VAL A 193 -10.04 -4.93 -4.88
C VAL A 193 -11.54 -4.81 -4.65
N LEU A 194 -12.23 -4.35 -5.68
CA LEU A 194 -13.67 -4.47 -5.83
C LEU A 194 -13.94 -5.49 -6.92
N LEU A 195 -14.51 -6.65 -6.56
CA LEU A 195 -14.85 -7.72 -7.50
C LEU A 195 -16.36 -7.84 -7.59
N SER A 196 -16.90 -7.83 -8.81
CA SER A 196 -18.33 -7.94 -9.05
C SER A 196 -18.64 -8.85 -10.23
N ASP A 197 -19.76 -9.54 -10.14
CA ASP A 197 -20.50 -10.12 -11.24
C ASP A 197 -21.94 -9.57 -11.24
N ASP A 198 -22.89 -10.26 -11.88
CA ASP A 198 -24.28 -9.84 -11.94
C ASP A 198 -25.06 -10.14 -10.65
N GLU A 199 -24.52 -10.99 -9.75
CA GLU A 199 -25.19 -11.50 -8.54
C GLU A 199 -24.52 -11.04 -7.25
N ALA A 200 -23.19 -10.81 -7.27
CA ALA A 200 -22.39 -10.55 -6.09
C ALA A 200 -21.46 -9.36 -6.27
N PHE A 201 -21.16 -8.70 -5.14
CA PHE A 201 -20.19 -7.63 -5.04
C PHE A 201 -19.32 -7.87 -3.81
N HIS A 202 -18.02 -8.00 -4.05
CA HIS A 202 -17.03 -8.27 -3.02
C HIS A 202 -16.03 -7.12 -2.93
N GLN A 203 -15.61 -6.82 -1.72
CA GLN A 203 -14.51 -5.90 -1.42
C GLN A 203 -13.48 -6.63 -0.58
N GLY A 204 -12.21 -6.41 -0.87
CA GLY A 204 -11.11 -7.04 -0.15
C GLY A 204 -9.79 -6.36 -0.39
N CYS A 205 -8.75 -6.91 0.20
CA CYS A 205 -7.39 -6.40 0.11
C CYS A 205 -6.53 -7.27 -0.81
N CYS A 206 -5.48 -6.68 -1.38
CA CYS A 206 -4.55 -7.40 -2.24
C CYS A 206 -3.10 -7.08 -1.91
N PHE A 207 -2.24 -8.01 -2.31
CA PHE A 207 -0.81 -7.81 -2.41
C PHE A 207 -0.29 -8.36 -3.75
N ILE A 208 0.90 -7.94 -4.17
CA ILE A 208 1.52 -8.49 -5.38
C ILE A 208 2.20 -9.80 -5.01
N LYS A 209 1.72 -10.89 -5.65
CA LYS A 209 2.33 -12.21 -5.55
C LYS A 209 3.56 -12.27 -6.44
N ARG A 210 4.65 -12.80 -5.92
CA ARG A 210 5.90 -13.04 -6.63
C ARG A 210 6.33 -14.47 -6.50
#